data_3f0e0a67de3d6d261d3112832ebf9808
#
_entry.id   3f0e0a67de3d6d261d3112832ebf9808
#
_cell.length_a   1.000
_cell.length_b   1.000
_cell.length_c   1.000
_cell.angle_alpha   90.00
_cell.angle_beta   90.00
_cell.angle_gamma   90.00
#
_symmetry.space_group_name_H-M   'P 1'
#
loop_
_entity.id
_entity.type
_entity.pdbx_description
1 polymer ?
#
loop_
_entity_poly.entity_id
_entity_poly.type
_entity_poly.pdbx_seq_one_letter_code
_entity_poly.pdbx_strand_id
1 'polypeptide(L)'
;MKKKILVFLLVLVMAASMFAGCGASESSSNELTLWMAPMASSDAAVTDEEFWTEVANAFGAANDCTVKVEIIPWDSYEEKYLTGVTSSDGPDIGWLYMEMFYDYIEMGALADLDAYFSDEEKAGYLYYDLGNIQGGQYALPFVVGNPRVMLANMDILAQAGVDAVPTTWDELTAACDAVLANCPGVTALVQDWGNPHYGSLNEIYWPYFWSAGGEIVDDEGSLTINSPEGLEATQFLYDMAQKGYLGTNATACDDVKVPFTNGEAAFAFMASGNALQVEGINWEYVTALQGPQDAETFVAADSLVMFESCENKELAAKLIKHMTSTETMTKYHQTITDQPPITVDEAYTGSEKFAALFTDDADMLRSLPVFKGASSLYDALYKSIQSMMLGELTPEEVLSKTTDYYNSNLK
;
A
#
# COMPACT_ATOMS: atom_id res chain seq x y z
N MET A 1 67.41 23.00 -34.88
CA MET A 1 66.58 24.03 -34.32
C MET A 1 65.16 23.98 -34.87
N LYS A 2 64.89 23.74 -36.15
CA LYS A 2 63.47 23.71 -36.69
C LYS A 2 62.57 22.58 -36.18
N LYS A 3 63.10 21.42 -35.78
CA LYS A 3 62.32 20.31 -35.23
C LYS A 3 61.82 20.54 -33.74
N LYS A 4 62.59 21.33 -32.98
CA LYS A 4 62.20 21.65 -31.58
C LYS A 4 61.10 22.75 -31.50
N ILE A 5 61.04 23.62 -32.49
CA ILE A 5 60.02 24.67 -32.58
C ILE A 5 58.66 24.07 -32.98
N LEU A 6 58.67 23.02 -33.84
CA LEU A 6 57.42 22.35 -34.27
C LEU A 6 56.76 21.57 -33.14
N VAL A 7 57.59 20.96 -32.24
CA VAL A 7 57.05 20.24 -31.05
C VAL A 7 56.52 21.22 -30.03
N PHE A 8 57.08 22.40 -29.86
CA PHE A 8 56.56 23.43 -28.92
C PHE A 8 55.26 24.06 -29.41
N LEU A 9 55.09 24.21 -30.74
CA LEU A 9 53.85 24.71 -31.32
C LEU A 9 52.70 23.66 -31.21
N LEU A 10 53.01 22.35 -31.34
CA LEU A 10 52.02 21.28 -31.17
C LEU A 10 51.52 21.15 -29.70
N VAL A 11 52.42 21.36 -28.72
CA VAL A 11 52.07 21.33 -27.30
C VAL A 11 51.27 22.57 -26.92
N LEU A 12 51.54 23.73 -27.53
CA LEU A 12 50.74 24.95 -27.27
C LEU A 12 49.32 24.88 -27.86
N VAL A 13 49.12 24.19 -28.97
CA VAL A 13 47.79 24.00 -29.58
C VAL A 13 47.02 22.95 -28.81
N MET A 14 47.62 21.93 -28.20
CA MET A 14 46.94 21.01 -27.30
C MET A 14 46.57 21.65 -25.94
N ALA A 15 47.38 22.59 -25.45
CA ALA A 15 47.07 23.32 -24.20
C ALA A 15 45.94 24.36 -24.38
N ALA A 16 45.81 24.95 -25.60
CA ALA A 16 44.73 25.88 -25.90
C ALA A 16 43.38 25.19 -26.15
N SER A 17 43.35 23.90 -26.52
CA SER A 17 42.13 23.11 -26.64
C SER A 17 41.57 22.59 -25.30
N MET A 18 42.33 22.66 -24.20
CA MET A 18 41.86 22.30 -22.87
C MET A 18 41.20 23.48 -22.09
N PHE A 19 41.28 24.72 -22.60
CA PHE A 19 40.65 25.89 -21.96
C PHE A 19 39.39 26.38 -22.67
N ALA A 20 38.96 25.73 -23.77
CA ALA A 20 37.74 26.05 -24.50
C ALA A 20 36.57 25.13 -24.12
N GLY A 21 36.67 24.39 -23.03
CA GLY A 21 35.68 23.43 -22.58
C GLY A 21 35.23 23.63 -21.12
N CYS A 22 34.88 24.85 -20.75
CA CYS A 22 34.21 25.09 -19.47
C CYS A 22 33.16 26.20 -19.67
N GLY A 23 32.11 25.83 -20.27
CA GLY A 23 30.83 26.47 -20.37
C GLY A 23 29.80 25.39 -20.68
N ALA A 24 29.94 24.22 -20.07
CA ALA A 24 28.82 23.32 -19.93
C ALA A 24 27.90 24.01 -18.89
N SER A 25 26.88 24.72 -19.36
CA SER A 25 25.64 24.72 -18.61
C SER A 25 25.37 23.24 -18.29
N GLU A 26 25.29 22.87 -17.04
CA GLU A 26 24.65 21.65 -16.63
C GLU A 26 23.29 21.65 -17.30
N SER A 27 23.14 20.96 -18.42
CA SER A 27 21.84 20.59 -18.90
C SER A 27 21.40 19.53 -17.90
N SER A 28 20.62 19.96 -16.88
CA SER A 28 19.79 19.02 -16.15
C SER A 28 19.15 18.12 -17.20
N SER A 29 19.29 16.82 -17.08
CA SER A 29 18.69 15.90 -18.04
C SER A 29 17.19 16.18 -18.06
N ASN A 30 16.62 16.52 -19.22
CA ASN A 30 15.17 16.68 -19.37
C ASN A 30 14.51 15.28 -19.42
N GLU A 31 15.04 14.35 -18.66
CA GLU A 31 14.52 13.01 -18.51
C GLU A 31 14.21 12.76 -17.03
N LEU A 32 13.02 12.22 -16.76
CA LEU A 32 12.58 11.76 -15.45
C LEU A 32 12.25 10.27 -15.52
N THR A 33 12.48 9.59 -14.40
CA THR A 33 12.07 8.20 -14.19
C THR A 33 10.96 8.14 -13.15
N LEU A 34 9.90 7.37 -13.46
CA LEU A 34 8.70 7.22 -12.65
C LEU A 34 8.45 5.74 -12.38
N TRP A 35 8.48 5.34 -11.11
CA TRP A 35 8.11 3.99 -10.70
C TRP A 35 6.76 3.98 -10.01
N MET A 36 5.84 3.15 -10.53
CA MET A 36 4.46 3.05 -10.06
C MET A 36 4.10 1.63 -9.66
N ALA A 37 3.08 1.50 -8.83
CA ALA A 37 2.51 0.21 -8.44
C ALA A 37 1.45 -0.27 -9.44
N PRO A 38 1.24 -1.60 -9.60
CA PRO A 38 0.16 -2.15 -10.39
C PRO A 38 -1.15 -2.12 -9.60
N MET A 39 -2.16 -1.38 -10.09
CA MET A 39 -3.49 -1.24 -9.49
C MET A 39 -4.60 -1.74 -10.40
N ALA A 40 -4.37 -1.76 -11.71
CA ALA A 40 -5.34 -2.27 -12.67
C ALA A 40 -5.61 -3.76 -12.45
N SER A 41 -6.87 -4.17 -12.56
CA SER A 41 -7.22 -5.59 -12.54
C SER A 41 -6.61 -6.34 -13.74
N SER A 42 -6.39 -7.63 -13.63
CA SER A 42 -5.77 -8.45 -14.68
C SER A 42 -6.57 -8.51 -15.99
N ASP A 43 -7.85 -8.16 -15.96
CA ASP A 43 -8.77 -8.09 -17.09
C ASP A 43 -9.16 -6.65 -17.46
N ALA A 44 -8.49 -5.65 -16.87
CA ALA A 44 -8.73 -4.25 -17.17
C ALA A 44 -8.51 -3.95 -18.67
N ALA A 45 -9.35 -3.07 -19.21
CA ALA A 45 -9.25 -2.64 -20.59
C ALA A 45 -8.03 -1.74 -20.86
N VAL A 46 -7.51 -1.10 -19.83
CA VAL A 46 -6.31 -0.25 -19.83
C VAL A 46 -5.42 -0.72 -18.71
N THR A 47 -4.17 -0.98 -18.99
CA THR A 47 -3.16 -1.34 -17.99
C THR A 47 -2.57 -0.12 -17.29
N ASP A 48 -1.98 -0.32 -16.11
CA ASP A 48 -1.24 0.76 -15.42
C ASP A 48 -0.13 1.35 -16.30
N GLU A 49 0.60 0.51 -17.04
CA GLU A 49 1.66 0.97 -17.94
C GLU A 49 1.11 1.86 -19.08
N GLU A 50 0.00 1.48 -19.70
CA GLU A 50 -0.64 2.28 -20.74
C GLU A 50 -1.13 3.61 -20.19
N PHE A 51 -1.81 3.59 -19.03
CA PHE A 51 -2.35 4.81 -18.40
C PHE A 51 -1.23 5.78 -18.03
N TRP A 52 -0.26 5.35 -17.25
CA TRP A 52 0.82 6.24 -16.79
C TRP A 52 1.76 6.66 -17.91
N THR A 53 1.95 5.84 -18.96
CA THR A 53 2.68 6.24 -20.16
C THR A 53 1.93 7.34 -20.93
N GLU A 54 0.61 7.27 -21.04
CA GLU A 54 -0.18 8.34 -21.66
C GLU A 54 -0.04 9.66 -20.88
N VAL A 55 -0.19 9.63 -19.56
CA VAL A 55 0.00 10.79 -18.67
C VAL A 55 1.41 11.36 -18.80
N ALA A 56 2.42 10.52 -18.76
CA ALA A 56 3.84 10.87 -18.89
C ALA A 56 4.15 11.54 -20.26
N ASN A 57 3.60 10.98 -21.34
CA ASN A 57 3.78 11.55 -22.69
C ASN A 57 3.11 12.90 -22.86
N ALA A 58 1.90 13.07 -22.31
CA ALA A 58 1.21 14.37 -22.32
C ALA A 58 2.01 15.45 -21.57
N PHE A 59 2.51 15.11 -20.39
CA PHE A 59 3.41 15.98 -19.61
C PHE A 59 4.69 16.30 -20.36
N GLY A 60 5.37 15.29 -20.92
CA GLY A 60 6.61 15.42 -21.66
C GLY A 60 6.47 16.36 -22.85
N ALA A 61 5.39 16.23 -23.62
CA ALA A 61 5.09 17.12 -24.75
C ALA A 61 4.87 18.59 -24.35
N ALA A 62 4.29 18.80 -23.17
CA ALA A 62 4.02 20.14 -22.64
C ALA A 62 5.26 20.83 -22.01
N ASN A 63 6.25 20.04 -21.57
CA ASN A 63 7.41 20.53 -20.80
C ASN A 63 8.75 20.28 -21.50
N ASP A 64 8.77 19.80 -22.75
CA ASP A 64 9.97 19.47 -23.55
C ASP A 64 10.90 18.51 -22.79
N CYS A 65 10.34 17.43 -22.27
CA CYS A 65 11.03 16.41 -21.50
C CYS A 65 10.58 15.00 -21.86
N THR A 66 11.28 14.01 -21.31
CA THR A 66 10.91 12.58 -21.41
C THR A 66 10.66 12.04 -20.00
N VAL A 67 9.60 11.28 -19.82
CA VAL A 67 9.35 10.55 -18.58
C VAL A 67 9.31 9.05 -18.89
N LYS A 68 10.19 8.28 -18.25
CA LYS A 68 10.22 6.83 -18.34
C LYS A 68 9.39 6.23 -17.22
N VAL A 69 8.36 5.49 -17.59
CA VAL A 69 7.47 4.80 -16.64
C VAL A 69 7.90 3.36 -16.49
N GLU A 70 7.93 2.87 -15.27
CA GLU A 70 8.11 1.46 -14.94
C GLU A 70 7.07 1.06 -13.89
N ILE A 71 6.35 -0.03 -14.14
CA ILE A 71 5.41 -0.63 -13.19
C ILE A 71 6.14 -1.72 -12.42
N ILE A 72 6.22 -1.57 -11.09
CA ILE A 72 6.98 -2.47 -10.23
C ILE A 72 6.01 -3.49 -9.62
N PRO A 73 6.20 -4.80 -9.89
CA PRO A 73 5.35 -5.84 -9.30
C PRO A 73 5.44 -5.86 -7.77
N TRP A 74 4.31 -6.10 -7.08
CA TRP A 74 4.24 -6.15 -5.63
C TRP A 74 5.22 -7.15 -4.99
N ASP A 75 5.41 -8.33 -5.60
CA ASP A 75 6.30 -9.39 -5.08
C ASP A 75 7.77 -8.97 -4.97
N SER A 76 8.21 -7.98 -5.75
CA SER A 76 9.58 -7.48 -5.78
C SER A 76 9.68 -5.98 -5.41
N TYR A 77 8.60 -5.40 -4.92
CA TYR A 77 8.45 -3.95 -4.79
C TYR A 77 9.52 -3.33 -3.88
N GLU A 78 9.57 -3.78 -2.63
CA GLU A 78 10.51 -3.25 -1.64
C GLU A 78 11.96 -3.51 -2.02
N GLU A 79 12.28 -4.72 -2.52
CA GLU A 79 13.64 -5.07 -2.94
C GLU A 79 14.11 -4.20 -4.10
N LYS A 80 13.25 -3.96 -5.09
CA LYS A 80 13.55 -3.13 -6.25
C LYS A 80 13.81 -1.68 -5.83
N TYR A 81 12.93 -1.10 -5.02
CA TYR A 81 13.10 0.26 -4.51
C TYR A 81 14.37 0.41 -3.68
N LEU A 82 14.59 -0.48 -2.71
CA LEU A 82 15.78 -0.45 -1.86
C LEU A 82 17.06 -0.56 -2.70
N THR A 83 17.10 -1.47 -3.67
CA THR A 83 18.25 -1.64 -4.56
C THR A 83 18.46 -0.39 -5.42
N GLY A 84 17.42 0.13 -6.05
CA GLY A 84 17.51 1.31 -6.92
C GLY A 84 18.00 2.54 -6.16
N VAL A 85 17.42 2.82 -5.00
CA VAL A 85 17.79 3.99 -4.18
C VAL A 85 19.22 3.87 -3.65
N THR A 86 19.64 2.69 -3.17
CA THR A 86 21.00 2.50 -2.63
C THR A 86 22.08 2.45 -3.70
N SER A 87 21.77 2.06 -4.94
CA SER A 87 22.71 2.06 -6.08
C SER A 87 22.71 3.37 -6.87
N SER A 88 21.82 4.32 -6.57
CA SER A 88 21.57 5.54 -7.34
C SER A 88 21.03 5.28 -8.76
N ASP A 89 20.44 4.11 -8.99
CA ASP A 89 19.72 3.74 -10.22
C ASP A 89 18.19 3.72 -9.99
N GLY A 90 17.72 4.36 -8.91
CA GLY A 90 16.32 4.48 -8.54
C GLY A 90 15.56 5.51 -9.36
N PRO A 91 14.25 5.68 -9.10
CA PRO A 91 13.43 6.65 -9.80
C PRO A 91 13.65 8.08 -9.29
N ASP A 92 13.23 9.07 -10.09
CA ASP A 92 13.09 10.46 -9.64
C ASP A 92 11.81 10.65 -8.83
N ILE A 93 10.74 9.96 -9.24
CA ILE A 93 9.44 9.94 -8.58
C ILE A 93 9.02 8.48 -8.40
N GLY A 94 8.49 8.17 -7.23
CA GLY A 94 7.98 6.84 -6.95
C GLY A 94 6.69 6.85 -6.17
N TRP A 95 6.03 5.70 -6.16
CA TRP A 95 4.90 5.40 -5.29
C TRP A 95 5.41 4.63 -4.08
N LEU A 96 5.22 5.14 -2.88
CA LEU A 96 5.52 4.44 -1.64
C LEU A 96 4.25 4.25 -0.81
N TYR A 97 4.16 3.14 -0.10
CA TYR A 97 3.14 2.89 0.91
C TYR A 97 3.70 3.12 2.32
N MET A 98 2.81 3.21 3.31
CA MET A 98 3.11 3.75 4.65
C MET A 98 4.29 3.08 5.34
N GLU A 99 4.44 1.78 5.19
CA GLU A 99 5.46 0.97 5.85
C GLU A 99 6.88 1.28 5.35
N MET A 100 7.01 1.85 4.15
CA MET A 100 8.31 2.16 3.55
C MET A 100 8.85 3.53 3.98
N PHE A 101 8.01 4.49 4.36
CA PHE A 101 8.43 5.89 4.53
C PHE A 101 9.55 6.08 5.53
N TYR A 102 9.45 5.46 6.71
CA TYR A 102 10.42 5.71 7.78
C TYR A 102 11.86 5.45 7.33
N ASP A 103 12.10 4.30 6.73
CA ASP A 103 13.46 3.88 6.34
C ASP A 103 14.03 4.79 5.25
N TYR A 104 13.22 5.22 4.27
CA TYR A 104 13.65 6.14 3.22
C TYR A 104 13.90 7.56 3.72
N ILE A 105 13.13 8.04 4.71
CA ILE A 105 13.37 9.32 5.38
C ILE A 105 14.69 9.26 6.17
N GLU A 106 14.92 8.22 6.97
CA GLU A 106 16.15 8.02 7.73
C GLU A 106 17.39 7.91 6.85
N MET A 107 17.27 7.31 5.67
CA MET A 107 18.34 7.29 4.67
C MET A 107 18.60 8.66 4.02
N GLY A 108 17.74 9.66 4.27
CA GLY A 108 17.80 10.95 3.56
C GLY A 108 17.51 10.79 2.06
N ALA A 109 16.74 9.77 1.67
CA ALA A 109 16.47 9.45 0.28
C ALA A 109 15.29 10.20 -0.31
N LEU A 110 14.45 10.83 0.52
CA LEU A 110 13.26 11.58 0.07
C LEU A 110 13.50 13.09 0.13
N ALA A 111 13.07 13.80 -0.92
CA ALA A 111 13.08 15.24 -0.97
C ALA A 111 11.83 15.82 -0.27
N ASP A 112 12.01 16.92 0.43
CA ASP A 112 10.89 17.68 1.01
C ASP A 112 10.11 18.38 -0.11
N LEU A 113 8.82 18.07 -0.22
CA LEU A 113 7.93 18.61 -1.26
C LEU A 113 7.41 20.01 -0.92
N ASP A 114 7.49 20.45 0.34
CA ASP A 114 6.81 21.66 0.82
C ASP A 114 7.22 22.92 0.03
N ALA A 115 8.49 23.02 -0.35
CA ALA A 115 9.01 24.15 -1.13
C ALA A 115 8.47 24.25 -2.57
N TYR A 116 7.90 23.16 -3.08
CA TYR A 116 7.41 23.09 -4.45
C TYR A 116 5.90 23.33 -4.59
N PHE A 117 5.17 23.43 -3.46
CA PHE A 117 3.74 23.66 -3.45
C PHE A 117 3.40 25.00 -2.78
N SER A 118 2.61 25.84 -3.44
CA SER A 118 2.04 27.03 -2.84
C SER A 118 0.93 26.67 -1.85
N ASP A 119 0.59 27.58 -0.92
CA ASP A 119 -0.50 27.38 0.04
C ASP A 119 -1.85 27.10 -0.65
N GLU A 120 -2.09 27.71 -1.82
CA GLU A 120 -3.29 27.49 -2.62
C GLU A 120 -3.31 26.07 -3.21
N GLU A 121 -2.18 25.58 -3.73
CA GLU A 121 -2.05 24.20 -4.24
C GLU A 121 -2.23 23.18 -3.12
N LYS A 122 -1.61 23.40 -1.94
CA LYS A 122 -1.76 22.52 -0.76
C LYS A 122 -3.22 22.42 -0.33
N ALA A 123 -3.94 23.54 -0.27
CA ALA A 123 -5.36 23.56 0.08
C ALA A 123 -6.27 22.89 -0.96
N GLY A 124 -5.77 22.60 -2.15
CA GLY A 124 -6.46 21.85 -3.19
C GLY A 124 -6.48 20.32 -2.95
N TYR A 125 -5.67 19.80 -2.02
CA TYR A 125 -5.62 18.37 -1.70
C TYR A 125 -6.35 18.08 -0.39
N LEU A 126 -7.15 17.00 -0.38
CA LEU A 126 -7.90 16.58 0.80
C LEU A 126 -7.00 16.02 1.91
N TYR A 127 -5.86 15.43 1.54
CA TYR A 127 -5.01 14.66 2.44
C TYR A 127 -3.55 15.16 2.48
N TYR A 128 -3.29 16.42 2.07
CA TYR A 128 -1.91 16.93 1.98
C TYR A 128 -1.12 16.71 3.27
N ASP A 129 -1.73 16.99 4.42
CA ASP A 129 -1.09 16.92 5.73
C ASP A 129 -0.69 15.50 6.16
N LEU A 130 -1.31 14.45 5.59
CA LEU A 130 -0.89 13.07 5.87
C LEU A 130 0.52 12.75 5.33
N GLY A 131 1.00 13.53 4.36
CA GLY A 131 2.37 13.42 3.85
C GLY A 131 3.42 14.13 4.70
N ASN A 132 3.01 14.85 5.78
CA ASN A 132 3.92 15.45 6.74
C ASN A 132 4.37 14.41 7.76
N ILE A 133 5.56 13.87 7.55
CA ILE A 133 6.13 12.78 8.34
C ILE A 133 7.42 13.30 8.99
N GLN A 134 7.54 13.15 10.31
CA GLN A 134 8.71 13.60 11.08
C GLN A 134 9.07 15.09 10.87
N GLY A 135 8.07 15.92 10.52
CA GLY A 135 8.23 17.36 10.36
C GLY A 135 8.71 17.83 8.98
N GLY A 136 8.74 16.93 7.97
CA GLY A 136 8.95 17.24 6.56
C GLY A 136 7.80 16.75 5.70
N GLN A 137 7.49 17.43 4.62
CA GLN A 137 6.48 17.01 3.64
C GLN A 137 7.11 16.05 2.64
N TYR A 138 7.30 14.79 3.01
CA TYR A 138 8.00 13.82 2.18
C TYR A 138 7.12 13.08 1.18
N ALA A 139 5.80 13.18 1.34
CA ALA A 139 4.86 12.45 0.54
C ALA A 139 3.68 13.32 0.12
N LEU A 140 3.09 13.04 -1.04
CA LEU A 140 1.79 13.54 -1.45
C LEU A 140 0.83 12.35 -1.53
N PRO A 141 -0.13 12.21 -0.60
CA PRO A 141 -1.13 11.16 -0.64
C PRO A 141 -1.86 11.14 -1.97
N PHE A 142 -1.89 9.97 -2.58
CA PHE A 142 -2.30 9.79 -3.96
C PHE A 142 -3.36 8.70 -4.11
N VAL A 143 -3.26 7.62 -3.32
CA VAL A 143 -4.31 6.62 -3.11
C VAL A 143 -4.62 6.58 -1.62
N VAL A 144 -5.72 7.23 -1.23
CA VAL A 144 -6.24 7.18 0.14
C VAL A 144 -7.58 6.47 0.09
N GLY A 145 -7.55 5.15 0.20
CA GLY A 145 -8.74 4.35 -0.03
C GLY A 145 -8.48 2.86 0.00
N ASN A 146 -9.24 2.14 -0.81
CA ASN A 146 -9.16 0.68 -0.89
C ASN A 146 -9.34 0.00 0.48
N PRO A 147 -10.34 0.42 1.31
CA PRO A 147 -10.55 -0.17 2.62
C PRO A 147 -10.75 -1.68 2.53
N ARG A 148 -10.34 -2.38 3.59
CA ARG A 148 -10.54 -3.82 3.71
C ARG A 148 -11.90 -4.09 4.30
N VAL A 149 -12.72 -4.84 3.57
CA VAL A 149 -14.09 -5.16 3.97
C VAL A 149 -14.29 -6.68 4.05
N MET A 150 -15.15 -7.13 4.95
CA MET A 150 -15.54 -8.54 4.97
C MET A 150 -16.78 -8.76 4.10
N LEU A 151 -16.63 -9.56 3.05
CA LEU A 151 -17.75 -10.01 2.21
C LEU A 151 -18.39 -11.26 2.79
N ALA A 152 -19.70 -11.34 2.61
CA ALA A 152 -20.53 -12.49 2.98
C ALA A 152 -21.31 -13.01 1.76
N ASN A 153 -21.21 -14.29 1.47
CA ASN A 153 -22.03 -14.95 0.47
C ASN A 153 -23.42 -15.24 1.03
N MET A 154 -24.40 -14.45 0.62
CA MET A 154 -25.75 -14.48 1.19
C MET A 154 -26.51 -15.81 0.88
N ASP A 155 -26.17 -16.47 -0.23
CA ASP A 155 -26.79 -17.76 -0.57
C ASP A 155 -26.29 -18.88 0.37
N ILE A 156 -25.00 -18.86 0.71
CA ILE A 156 -24.41 -19.77 1.71
C ILE A 156 -24.95 -19.48 3.10
N LEU A 157 -25.05 -18.18 3.50
CA LEU A 157 -25.62 -17.81 4.78
C LEU A 157 -27.08 -18.27 4.91
N ALA A 158 -27.89 -18.06 3.87
CA ALA A 158 -29.27 -18.55 3.86
C ALA A 158 -29.36 -20.09 4.00
N GLN A 159 -28.46 -20.84 3.31
CA GLN A 159 -28.36 -22.30 3.48
C GLN A 159 -27.94 -22.69 4.91
N ALA A 160 -27.03 -21.92 5.51
CA ALA A 160 -26.56 -22.13 6.89
C ALA A 160 -27.65 -21.78 7.94
N GLY A 161 -28.70 -21.04 7.55
CA GLY A 161 -29.72 -20.53 8.47
C GLY A 161 -29.30 -19.23 9.18
N VAL A 162 -28.42 -18.46 8.55
CA VAL A 162 -27.96 -17.14 9.01
C VAL A 162 -28.65 -16.06 8.20
N ASP A 163 -29.44 -15.22 8.86
CA ASP A 163 -30.36 -14.27 8.19
C ASP A 163 -29.71 -12.93 7.80
N ALA A 164 -28.55 -12.59 8.38
CA ALA A 164 -27.87 -11.31 8.17
C ALA A 164 -26.34 -11.47 8.15
N VAL A 165 -25.65 -10.49 7.58
CA VAL A 165 -24.19 -10.39 7.65
C VAL A 165 -23.79 -10.16 9.11
N PRO A 166 -22.83 -10.94 9.65
CA PRO A 166 -22.27 -10.69 10.98
C PRO A 166 -21.63 -9.31 11.06
N THR A 167 -21.85 -8.60 12.16
CA THR A 167 -21.29 -7.28 12.44
C THR A 167 -20.37 -7.28 13.66
N THR A 168 -20.33 -8.37 14.40
CA THR A 168 -19.48 -8.55 15.59
C THR A 168 -18.68 -9.85 15.51
N TRP A 169 -17.61 -9.96 16.30
CA TRP A 169 -16.82 -11.19 16.41
C TRP A 169 -17.66 -12.40 16.85
N ASP A 170 -18.56 -12.20 17.81
CA ASP A 170 -19.44 -13.27 18.30
C ASP A 170 -20.41 -13.74 17.22
N GLU A 171 -20.99 -12.81 16.47
CA GLU A 171 -21.89 -13.12 15.35
C GLU A 171 -21.14 -13.85 14.23
N LEU A 172 -19.90 -13.41 13.88
CA LEU A 172 -19.06 -14.10 12.91
C LEU A 172 -18.77 -15.53 13.36
N THR A 173 -18.39 -15.72 14.63
CA THR A 173 -18.13 -17.04 15.19
C THR A 173 -19.37 -17.94 15.10
N ALA A 174 -20.55 -17.44 15.48
CA ALA A 174 -21.81 -18.18 15.39
C ALA A 174 -22.19 -18.52 13.93
N ALA A 175 -21.96 -17.59 13.00
CA ALA A 175 -22.20 -17.82 11.59
C ALA A 175 -21.23 -18.86 10.99
N CYS A 176 -19.96 -18.84 11.37
CA CYS A 176 -18.99 -19.85 10.97
C CYS A 176 -19.36 -21.24 11.50
N ASP A 177 -19.80 -21.36 12.76
CA ASP A 177 -20.32 -22.62 13.33
C ASP A 177 -21.52 -23.13 12.53
N ALA A 178 -22.47 -22.26 12.16
CA ALA A 178 -23.62 -22.62 11.36
C ALA A 178 -23.23 -23.08 9.95
N VAL A 179 -22.29 -22.43 9.30
CA VAL A 179 -21.77 -22.82 7.97
C VAL A 179 -21.13 -24.19 8.05
N LEU A 180 -20.22 -24.45 9.00
CA LEU A 180 -19.61 -25.76 9.14
C LEU A 180 -20.62 -26.89 9.40
N ALA A 181 -21.69 -26.59 10.15
CA ALA A 181 -22.73 -27.57 10.46
C ALA A 181 -23.66 -27.87 9.28
N ASN A 182 -24.02 -26.87 8.47
CA ASN A 182 -25.10 -26.95 7.50
C ASN A 182 -24.64 -26.89 6.04
N CYS A 183 -23.40 -26.49 5.75
CA CYS A 183 -22.86 -26.33 4.40
C CYS A 183 -21.61 -27.22 4.20
N PRO A 184 -21.76 -28.56 4.11
CA PRO A 184 -20.61 -29.44 4.01
C PRO A 184 -19.77 -29.16 2.76
N GLY A 185 -18.47 -29.01 2.93
CA GLY A 185 -17.52 -28.70 1.86
C GLY A 185 -17.29 -27.22 1.60
N VAL A 186 -17.98 -26.34 2.31
CA VAL A 186 -17.75 -24.89 2.28
C VAL A 186 -16.78 -24.48 3.38
N THR A 187 -15.78 -23.66 3.04
CA THR A 187 -14.92 -22.98 4.02
C THR A 187 -15.72 -21.83 4.65
N ALA A 188 -15.73 -21.75 5.97
CA ALA A 188 -16.50 -20.70 6.62
C ALA A 188 -15.89 -19.31 6.32
N LEU A 189 -14.59 -19.12 6.57
CA LEU A 189 -13.87 -17.88 6.29
C LEU A 189 -12.58 -18.21 5.54
N VAL A 190 -12.44 -17.75 4.30
CA VAL A 190 -11.20 -17.90 3.55
C VAL A 190 -10.23 -16.75 3.86
N GLN A 191 -8.96 -17.08 4.07
CA GLN A 191 -7.87 -16.14 4.32
C GLN A 191 -6.62 -16.55 3.54
N ASP A 192 -5.80 -15.59 3.10
CA ASP A 192 -4.65 -15.77 2.21
C ASP A 192 -3.31 -15.94 2.95
N TRP A 193 -3.27 -16.77 3.98
CA TRP A 193 -2.03 -17.08 4.73
C TRP A 193 -0.92 -17.72 3.90
N GLY A 194 -1.18 -18.07 2.66
CA GLY A 194 -0.20 -18.57 1.69
C GLY A 194 0.47 -17.48 0.86
N ASN A 195 0.00 -16.24 0.95
CA ASN A 195 0.62 -15.11 0.26
C ASN A 195 2.07 -14.91 0.75
N PRO A 196 3.06 -14.69 -0.13
CA PRO A 196 4.43 -14.46 0.28
C PRO A 196 4.67 -13.11 0.97
N HIS A 197 3.77 -12.13 0.80
CA HIS A 197 3.92 -10.77 1.30
C HIS A 197 3.10 -10.53 2.58
N TYR A 198 3.69 -9.84 3.55
CA TYR A 198 3.05 -9.51 4.83
C TYR A 198 1.85 -8.54 4.68
N GLY A 199 1.65 -7.92 3.51
CA GLY A 199 0.50 -7.06 3.22
C GLY A 199 -0.85 -7.72 3.47
N SER A 200 -0.92 -9.07 3.46
CA SER A 200 -2.11 -9.81 3.88
C SER A 200 -2.54 -9.52 5.33
N LEU A 201 -1.64 -9.02 6.19
CA LEU A 201 -2.02 -8.56 7.54
C LEU A 201 -3.10 -7.47 7.49
N ASN A 202 -3.16 -6.68 6.41
CA ASN A 202 -4.14 -5.61 6.25
C ASN A 202 -5.58 -6.14 6.19
N GLU A 203 -5.78 -7.34 5.64
CA GLU A 203 -7.07 -8.02 5.56
C GLU A 203 -7.34 -8.92 6.78
N ILE A 204 -6.32 -9.65 7.22
CA ILE A 204 -6.53 -10.84 8.05
C ILE A 204 -6.04 -10.71 9.49
N TYR A 205 -5.42 -9.57 9.89
CA TYR A 205 -4.92 -9.36 11.24
C TYR A 205 -5.23 -7.98 11.81
N TRP A 206 -4.85 -6.88 11.11
CA TRP A 206 -5.02 -5.53 11.65
C TRP A 206 -6.47 -5.18 12.00
N PRO A 207 -7.50 -5.56 11.22
CA PRO A 207 -8.88 -5.33 11.61
C PRO A 207 -9.25 -5.95 12.97
N TYR A 208 -8.75 -7.14 13.26
CA TYR A 208 -8.97 -7.77 14.57
C TYR A 208 -8.15 -7.10 15.67
N PHE A 209 -6.88 -6.76 15.36
CA PHE A 209 -5.98 -6.14 16.33
C PHE A 209 -6.52 -4.79 16.82
N TRP A 210 -6.96 -3.95 15.92
CA TRP A 210 -7.54 -2.66 16.25
C TRP A 210 -8.93 -2.79 16.91
N SER A 211 -9.78 -3.69 16.43
CA SER A 211 -11.09 -3.94 17.05
C SER A 211 -10.98 -4.47 18.48
N ALA A 212 -9.86 -5.08 18.86
CA ALA A 212 -9.54 -5.42 20.24
C ALA A 212 -9.04 -4.22 21.07
N GLY A 213 -8.78 -3.07 20.44
CA GLY A 213 -8.19 -1.87 21.05
C GLY A 213 -6.66 -1.87 21.04
N GLY A 214 -6.03 -2.69 20.17
CA GLY A 214 -4.58 -2.77 20.07
C GLY A 214 -3.97 -1.55 19.39
N GLU A 215 -2.82 -1.11 19.89
CA GLU A 215 -1.96 -0.09 19.28
C GLU A 215 -0.64 -0.71 18.85
N ILE A 216 -0.18 -0.41 17.62
CA ILE A 216 1.09 -0.94 17.12
C ILE A 216 2.28 -0.26 17.80
N VAL A 217 2.21 1.07 17.91
CA VAL A 217 3.16 1.91 18.64
C VAL A 217 2.40 2.92 19.50
N ASP A 218 3.00 3.35 20.61
CA ASP A 218 2.46 4.44 21.43
C ASP A 218 2.82 5.82 20.85
N ASP A 219 2.35 6.88 21.50
CA ASP A 219 2.61 8.29 21.12
C ASP A 219 4.12 8.66 21.13
N GLU A 220 4.94 7.89 21.85
CA GLU A 220 6.40 8.05 21.89
C GLU A 220 7.10 7.18 20.81
N GLY A 221 6.35 6.44 19.99
CA GLY A 221 6.86 5.55 18.95
C GLY A 221 7.44 4.23 19.49
N SER A 222 7.10 3.84 20.71
CA SER A 222 7.51 2.55 21.28
C SER A 222 6.53 1.45 20.85
N LEU A 223 7.07 0.27 20.50
CA LEU A 223 6.27 -0.87 20.09
C LEU A 223 5.38 -1.39 21.23
N THR A 224 4.08 -1.55 20.97
CA THR A 224 3.05 -1.96 21.95
C THR A 224 2.23 -3.18 21.52
N ILE A 225 2.59 -3.85 20.41
CA ILE A 225 1.83 -5.01 19.90
C ILE A 225 1.70 -6.17 20.90
N ASN A 226 2.67 -6.34 21.80
CA ASN A 226 2.62 -7.37 22.84
C ASN A 226 1.89 -6.83 24.08
N SER A 227 0.60 -6.62 23.94
CA SER A 227 -0.33 -6.12 24.94
C SER A 227 -1.46 -7.12 25.21
N PRO A 228 -2.30 -6.92 26.22
CA PRO A 228 -3.51 -7.74 26.41
C PRO A 228 -4.44 -7.72 25.18
N GLU A 229 -4.59 -6.58 24.53
CA GLU A 229 -5.41 -6.38 23.33
C GLU A 229 -4.81 -7.14 22.12
N GLY A 230 -3.49 -7.05 21.95
CA GLY A 230 -2.78 -7.82 20.92
C GLY A 230 -2.91 -9.33 21.13
N LEU A 231 -2.84 -9.78 22.41
CA LEU A 231 -3.07 -11.18 22.75
C LEU A 231 -4.52 -11.61 22.45
N GLU A 232 -5.52 -10.76 22.77
CA GLU A 232 -6.93 -11.04 22.50
C GLU A 232 -7.19 -11.23 20.99
N ALA A 233 -6.65 -10.33 20.15
CA ALA A 233 -6.76 -10.44 18.70
C ALA A 233 -6.06 -11.70 18.14
N THR A 234 -4.83 -11.97 18.60
CA THR A 234 -4.06 -13.13 18.14
C THR A 234 -4.71 -14.43 18.58
N GLN A 235 -5.28 -14.46 19.79
CA GLN A 235 -6.03 -15.60 20.31
C GLN A 235 -7.33 -15.84 19.51
N PHE A 236 -8.05 -14.79 19.17
CA PHE A 236 -9.26 -14.88 18.35
C PHE A 236 -8.95 -15.54 16.98
N LEU A 237 -7.89 -15.09 16.33
CA LEU A 237 -7.42 -15.69 15.07
C LEU A 237 -7.01 -17.15 15.23
N TYR A 238 -6.27 -17.46 16.30
CA TYR A 238 -5.89 -18.84 16.63
C TYR A 238 -7.12 -19.72 16.84
N ASP A 239 -8.10 -19.25 17.60
CA ASP A 239 -9.33 -20.00 17.88
C ASP A 239 -10.13 -20.27 16.60
N MET A 240 -10.21 -19.31 15.67
CA MET A 240 -10.83 -19.52 14.36
C MET A 240 -10.13 -20.64 13.57
N ALA A 241 -8.81 -20.67 13.59
CA ALA A 241 -8.04 -21.73 12.96
C ALA A 241 -8.28 -23.10 13.63
N GLN A 242 -8.25 -23.17 14.99
CA GLN A 242 -8.48 -24.40 15.75
C GLN A 242 -9.88 -24.97 15.58
N LYS A 243 -10.89 -24.12 15.41
CA LYS A 243 -12.27 -24.51 15.12
C LYS A 243 -12.49 -24.96 13.68
N GLY A 244 -11.49 -24.78 12.81
CA GLY A 244 -11.52 -25.19 11.42
C GLY A 244 -12.26 -24.23 10.49
N TYR A 245 -12.57 -23.01 10.93
CA TYR A 245 -13.27 -22.01 10.13
C TYR A 245 -12.47 -21.61 8.88
N LEU A 246 -11.14 -21.60 8.97
CA LEU A 246 -10.24 -21.21 7.88
C LEU A 246 -10.00 -22.33 6.85
N GLY A 247 -10.64 -23.48 7.02
CA GLY A 247 -10.40 -24.66 6.20
C GLY A 247 -9.07 -25.36 6.52
N THR A 248 -8.79 -26.44 5.80
CA THR A 248 -7.60 -27.28 6.07
C THR A 248 -6.32 -26.80 5.40
N ASN A 249 -6.40 -25.85 4.48
CA ASN A 249 -5.30 -25.36 3.65
C ASN A 249 -5.10 -23.84 3.74
N ALA A 250 -5.43 -23.24 4.87
CA ALA A 250 -5.34 -21.77 5.03
C ALA A 250 -3.94 -21.22 4.68
N THR A 251 -2.87 -21.92 5.10
CA THR A 251 -1.47 -21.53 4.81
C THR A 251 -1.02 -21.78 3.37
N ALA A 252 -1.84 -22.37 2.53
CA ALA A 252 -1.59 -22.56 1.10
C ALA A 252 -2.52 -21.70 0.22
N CYS A 253 -3.45 -20.98 0.81
CA CYS A 253 -4.31 -20.04 0.12
C CYS A 253 -3.57 -18.73 -0.09
N ASP A 254 -3.44 -18.30 -1.33
CA ASP A 254 -2.78 -17.05 -1.76
C ASP A 254 -3.74 -16.08 -2.49
N ASP A 255 -4.99 -16.51 -2.70
CA ASP A 255 -6.06 -15.70 -3.32
C ASP A 255 -7.41 -16.06 -2.69
N VAL A 256 -8.02 -15.13 -1.99
CA VAL A 256 -9.35 -15.29 -1.37
C VAL A 256 -10.50 -15.06 -2.34
N LYS A 257 -10.28 -14.31 -3.43
CA LYS A 257 -11.32 -13.95 -4.40
C LYS A 257 -11.85 -15.15 -5.15
N VAL A 258 -10.96 -16.04 -5.62
CA VAL A 258 -11.34 -17.21 -6.41
C VAL A 258 -12.26 -18.16 -5.63
N PRO A 259 -11.90 -18.67 -4.44
CA PRO A 259 -12.80 -19.55 -3.68
C PRO A 259 -14.09 -18.86 -3.26
N PHE A 260 -14.06 -17.57 -2.94
CA PHE A 260 -15.27 -16.83 -2.61
C PHE A 260 -16.22 -16.70 -3.81
N THR A 261 -15.71 -16.29 -4.98
CA THR A 261 -16.50 -16.14 -6.22
C THR A 261 -17.06 -17.47 -6.72
N ASN A 262 -16.35 -18.58 -6.50
CA ASN A 262 -16.83 -19.93 -6.84
C ASN A 262 -17.91 -20.45 -5.87
N GLY A 263 -18.23 -19.73 -4.79
CA GLY A 263 -19.17 -20.22 -3.76
C GLY A 263 -18.58 -21.32 -2.87
N GLU A 264 -17.27 -21.39 -2.76
CA GLU A 264 -16.54 -22.35 -1.94
C GLU A 264 -16.26 -21.82 -0.52
N ALA A 265 -16.50 -20.51 -0.30
CA ALA A 265 -16.33 -19.85 1.00
C ALA A 265 -17.54 -18.97 1.33
N ALA A 266 -17.92 -18.93 2.63
CA ALA A 266 -19.02 -18.10 3.11
C ALA A 266 -18.58 -16.66 3.35
N PHE A 267 -17.39 -16.45 3.88
CA PHE A 267 -16.83 -15.13 4.15
C PHE A 267 -15.41 -15.00 3.55
N ALA A 268 -15.07 -13.77 3.17
CA ALA A 268 -13.71 -13.38 2.76
C ALA A 268 -13.45 -11.93 3.11
N PHE A 269 -12.27 -11.62 3.64
CA PHE A 269 -11.79 -10.24 3.69
C PHE A 269 -11.05 -9.92 2.41
N MET A 270 -11.30 -8.73 1.85
CA MET A 270 -10.54 -8.23 0.69
C MET A 270 -10.64 -6.72 0.57
N ALA A 271 -9.76 -6.15 -0.21
CA ALA A 271 -9.82 -4.75 -0.60
C ALA A 271 -11.13 -4.42 -1.34
N SER A 272 -11.72 -3.26 -1.10
CA SER A 272 -12.98 -2.83 -1.71
C SER A 272 -12.94 -2.85 -3.25
N GLY A 273 -11.80 -2.45 -3.85
CA GLY A 273 -11.60 -2.54 -5.30
C GLY A 273 -11.65 -3.98 -5.84
N ASN A 274 -11.11 -4.95 -5.09
CA ASN A 274 -11.21 -6.37 -5.44
C ASN A 274 -12.64 -6.90 -5.23
N ALA A 275 -13.34 -6.42 -4.23
CA ALA A 275 -14.72 -6.78 -3.95
C ALA A 275 -15.67 -6.41 -5.10
N LEU A 276 -15.42 -5.29 -5.78
CA LEU A 276 -16.20 -4.88 -6.96
C LEU A 276 -16.05 -5.82 -8.16
N GLN A 277 -14.99 -6.62 -8.19
CA GLN A 277 -14.74 -7.60 -9.25
C GLN A 277 -15.43 -8.96 -8.97
N VAL A 278 -16.09 -9.10 -7.81
CA VAL A 278 -16.82 -10.32 -7.45
C VAL A 278 -18.18 -10.32 -8.16
N GLU A 279 -18.32 -11.20 -9.17
CA GLU A 279 -19.51 -11.32 -9.98
C GLU A 279 -20.16 -12.71 -9.85
N GLY A 280 -21.43 -12.82 -10.22
CA GLY A 280 -22.14 -14.09 -10.33
C GLY A 280 -22.61 -14.71 -9.03
N ILE A 281 -22.37 -14.09 -7.88
CA ILE A 281 -22.86 -14.50 -6.57
C ILE A 281 -23.62 -13.35 -5.89
N ASN A 282 -24.52 -13.70 -4.98
CA ASN A 282 -25.23 -12.73 -4.15
C ASN A 282 -24.42 -12.46 -2.87
N TRP A 283 -23.80 -11.27 -2.79
CA TRP A 283 -22.98 -10.90 -1.65
C TRP A 283 -23.33 -9.54 -1.08
N GLU A 284 -23.13 -9.44 0.22
CA GLU A 284 -23.14 -8.19 0.99
C GLU A 284 -21.82 -8.06 1.76
N TYR A 285 -21.61 -6.91 2.41
CA TYR A 285 -20.37 -6.68 3.18
C TYR A 285 -20.67 -6.01 4.52
N VAL A 286 -19.69 -6.07 5.40
CA VAL A 286 -19.54 -5.22 6.58
C VAL A 286 -18.21 -4.49 6.48
N THR A 287 -18.21 -3.21 6.83
CA THR A 287 -17.01 -2.34 6.78
C THR A 287 -15.96 -2.83 7.75
N ALA A 288 -16.32 -2.97 9.02
CA ALA A 288 -15.50 -3.53 10.08
C ALA A 288 -16.35 -4.35 11.04
N LEU A 289 -15.76 -5.35 11.67
CA LEU A 289 -16.40 -6.13 12.71
C LEU A 289 -16.18 -5.45 14.07
N GLN A 290 -17.28 -5.25 14.82
CA GLN A 290 -17.17 -4.82 16.20
C GLN A 290 -16.49 -5.91 17.03
N GLY A 291 -15.30 -5.60 17.51
CA GLY A 291 -14.56 -6.38 18.48
C GLY A 291 -14.88 -5.95 19.92
N PRO A 292 -14.05 -6.38 20.88
CA PRO A 292 -14.23 -6.04 22.30
C PRO A 292 -14.25 -4.54 22.62
N GLN A 293 -13.53 -3.73 21.84
CA GLN A 293 -13.37 -2.30 22.09
C GLN A 293 -13.95 -1.45 20.98
N ASP A 294 -13.63 -1.77 19.69
CA ASP A 294 -13.95 -0.92 18.57
C ASP A 294 -14.32 -1.72 17.31
N ALA A 295 -14.63 -1.00 16.22
CA ALA A 295 -14.84 -1.53 14.88
C ALA A 295 -13.95 -0.75 13.90
N GLU A 296 -12.78 -1.27 13.62
CA GLU A 296 -11.81 -0.61 12.74
C GLU A 296 -11.33 -1.55 11.64
N THR A 297 -11.01 -0.98 10.48
CA THR A 297 -10.42 -1.70 9.36
C THR A 297 -9.34 -0.87 8.67
N PHE A 298 -8.49 -1.56 7.91
CA PHE A 298 -7.39 -0.93 7.19
C PHE A 298 -7.88 -0.10 6.00
N VAL A 299 -7.28 1.08 5.83
CA VAL A 299 -7.33 1.90 4.62
C VAL A 299 -5.92 2.24 4.16
N ALA A 300 -5.65 2.09 2.87
CA ALA A 300 -4.37 2.49 2.30
C ALA A 300 -4.24 4.02 2.27
N ALA A 301 -3.02 4.52 2.48
CA ALA A 301 -2.64 5.92 2.32
C ALA A 301 -1.32 6.01 1.54
N ASP A 302 -1.31 5.42 0.36
CA ASP A 302 -0.14 5.37 -0.50
C ASP A 302 0.10 6.74 -1.16
N SER A 303 1.36 7.06 -1.37
CA SER A 303 1.74 8.41 -1.76
C SER A 303 2.76 8.44 -2.88
N LEU A 304 2.74 9.53 -3.66
CA LEU A 304 3.85 9.89 -4.52
C LEU A 304 4.94 10.58 -3.68
N VAL A 305 6.18 10.18 -3.95
CA VAL A 305 7.38 10.77 -3.35
C VAL A 305 8.34 11.23 -4.44
N MET A 306 9.16 12.23 -4.12
CA MET A 306 10.30 12.64 -4.95
C MET A 306 11.57 12.18 -4.25
N PHE A 307 12.45 11.49 -4.99
CA PHE A 307 13.71 11.05 -4.42
C PHE A 307 14.74 12.19 -4.39
N GLU A 308 15.57 12.22 -3.35
CA GLU A 308 16.60 13.27 -3.17
C GLU A 308 17.65 13.22 -4.30
N SER A 309 17.88 12.06 -4.91
CA SER A 309 18.74 11.87 -6.06
C SER A 309 18.24 12.52 -7.36
N CYS A 310 16.97 12.94 -7.43
CA CYS A 310 16.42 13.62 -8.60
C CYS A 310 17.20 14.91 -8.92
N GLU A 311 17.80 14.98 -10.10
CA GLU A 311 18.58 16.14 -10.53
C GLU A 311 17.70 17.36 -10.87
N ASN A 312 16.47 17.12 -11.34
CA ASN A 312 15.54 18.19 -11.77
C ASN A 312 14.26 18.18 -10.93
N LYS A 313 14.40 18.52 -9.64
CA LYS A 313 13.30 18.51 -8.67
C LYS A 313 12.14 19.42 -9.05
N GLU A 314 12.41 20.57 -9.70
CA GLU A 314 11.36 21.47 -10.19
C GLU A 314 10.50 20.82 -11.29
N LEU A 315 11.13 20.05 -12.19
CA LEU A 315 10.40 19.31 -13.23
C LEU A 315 9.64 18.12 -12.62
N ALA A 316 10.25 17.42 -11.68
CA ALA A 316 9.63 16.33 -10.96
C ALA A 316 8.39 16.79 -10.16
N ALA A 317 8.48 17.91 -9.46
CA ALA A 317 7.33 18.49 -8.76
C ALA A 317 6.18 18.87 -9.70
N LYS A 318 6.49 19.41 -10.89
CA LYS A 318 5.47 19.67 -11.93
C LYS A 318 4.81 18.38 -12.42
N LEU A 319 5.59 17.29 -12.56
CA LEU A 319 5.04 16.00 -12.95
C LEU A 319 4.11 15.45 -11.85
N ILE A 320 4.51 15.51 -10.58
CA ILE A 320 3.65 15.12 -9.44
C ILE A 320 2.33 15.88 -9.48
N LYS A 321 2.35 17.22 -9.64
CA LYS A 321 1.13 18.05 -9.77
C LYS A 321 0.27 17.66 -10.97
N HIS A 322 0.90 17.33 -12.10
CA HIS A 322 0.17 16.88 -13.29
C HIS A 322 -0.51 15.53 -13.06
N MET A 323 0.21 14.58 -12.44
CA MET A 323 -0.32 13.26 -12.09
C MET A 323 -1.49 13.34 -11.10
N THR A 324 -1.41 14.25 -10.14
CA THR A 324 -2.41 14.44 -9.07
C THR A 324 -3.42 15.56 -9.36
N SER A 325 -3.46 16.07 -10.59
CA SER A 325 -4.49 17.04 -10.98
C SER A 325 -5.87 16.39 -10.98
N THR A 326 -6.91 17.17 -10.70
CA THR A 326 -8.31 16.70 -10.72
C THR A 326 -8.66 15.97 -12.04
N GLU A 327 -8.16 16.47 -13.19
CA GLU A 327 -8.39 15.84 -14.50
C GLU A 327 -7.76 14.44 -14.56
N THR A 328 -6.50 14.32 -14.20
CA THR A 328 -5.78 13.03 -14.23
C THR A 328 -6.37 12.05 -13.22
N MET A 329 -6.66 12.50 -12.00
CA MET A 329 -7.19 11.63 -10.94
C MET A 329 -8.61 11.16 -11.24
N THR A 330 -9.48 12.04 -11.75
CA THR A 330 -10.82 11.61 -12.23
C THR A 330 -10.70 10.51 -13.29
N LYS A 331 -9.78 10.66 -14.26
CA LYS A 331 -9.56 9.65 -15.29
C LYS A 331 -8.99 8.35 -14.68
N TYR A 332 -8.06 8.45 -13.74
CA TYR A 332 -7.44 7.33 -13.05
C TYR A 332 -8.48 6.51 -12.28
N HIS A 333 -9.31 7.16 -11.46
CA HIS A 333 -10.37 6.52 -10.69
C HIS A 333 -11.45 5.89 -11.56
N GLN A 334 -11.75 6.45 -12.72
CA GLN A 334 -12.72 5.88 -13.67
C GLN A 334 -12.17 4.74 -14.52
N THR A 335 -10.84 4.62 -14.66
CA THR A 335 -10.23 3.72 -15.65
C THR A 335 -9.47 2.57 -15.00
N ILE A 336 -8.73 2.86 -13.92
CA ILE A 336 -7.78 1.92 -13.31
C ILE A 336 -8.34 1.35 -12.01
N THR A 337 -8.79 2.20 -11.10
CA THR A 337 -9.18 1.76 -9.76
C THR A 337 -10.25 2.66 -9.15
N ASP A 338 -11.25 2.05 -8.56
CA ASP A 338 -12.34 2.75 -7.86
C ASP A 338 -11.83 3.21 -6.48
N GLN A 339 -11.42 4.47 -6.40
CA GLN A 339 -10.89 5.08 -5.18
C GLN A 339 -11.58 6.43 -4.91
N PRO A 340 -11.59 6.90 -3.65
CA PRO A 340 -12.12 8.22 -3.32
C PRO A 340 -11.25 9.35 -3.90
N PRO A 341 -11.85 10.55 -4.06
CA PRO A 341 -11.14 11.75 -4.47
C PRO A 341 -9.95 12.08 -3.56
N ILE A 342 -8.89 12.64 -4.16
CA ILE A 342 -7.75 13.19 -3.42
C ILE A 342 -7.69 14.71 -3.50
N THR A 343 -8.47 15.34 -4.38
CA THR A 343 -8.56 16.79 -4.52
C THR A 343 -9.97 17.28 -4.20
N VAL A 344 -10.06 18.53 -3.71
CA VAL A 344 -11.34 19.15 -3.31
C VAL A 344 -12.32 19.36 -4.46
N ASP A 345 -11.83 19.44 -5.70
CA ASP A 345 -12.63 19.66 -6.91
C ASP A 345 -12.99 18.34 -7.64
N GLU A 346 -12.49 17.21 -7.17
CA GLU A 346 -12.78 15.91 -7.75
C GLU A 346 -14.10 15.37 -7.19
N ALA A 347 -14.99 14.93 -8.08
CA ALA A 347 -16.20 14.23 -7.66
C ALA A 347 -15.93 12.74 -7.47
N TYR A 348 -16.45 12.14 -6.41
CA TYR A 348 -16.45 10.69 -6.27
C TYR A 348 -17.24 10.06 -7.44
N THR A 349 -16.60 9.21 -8.20
CA THR A 349 -17.17 8.51 -9.36
C THR A 349 -17.21 7.00 -9.18
N GLY A 350 -16.87 6.52 -8.00
CA GLY A 350 -16.82 5.12 -7.66
C GLY A 350 -18.19 4.48 -7.43
N SER A 351 -18.18 3.23 -6.96
CA SER A 351 -19.38 2.45 -6.74
C SER A 351 -20.27 3.04 -5.63
N GLU A 352 -21.57 3.24 -5.94
CA GLU A 352 -22.56 3.62 -4.92
C GLU A 352 -22.62 2.60 -3.76
N LYS A 353 -22.29 1.33 -4.00
CA LYS A 353 -22.26 0.28 -2.99
C LYS A 353 -21.26 0.59 -1.88
N PHE A 354 -20.14 1.23 -2.20
CA PHE A 354 -19.08 1.57 -1.25
C PHE A 354 -19.01 3.05 -0.86
N ALA A 355 -19.99 3.86 -1.28
CA ALA A 355 -19.99 5.28 -0.91
C ALA A 355 -20.03 5.50 0.61
N ALA A 356 -20.72 4.63 1.36
CA ALA A 356 -20.79 4.69 2.82
C ALA A 356 -19.42 4.53 3.50
N LEU A 357 -18.48 3.77 2.91
CA LEU A 357 -17.13 3.59 3.47
C LEU A 357 -16.40 4.92 3.70
N PHE A 358 -16.65 5.91 2.83
CA PHE A 358 -15.95 7.19 2.83
C PHE A 358 -16.79 8.33 3.42
N THR A 359 -17.98 8.00 3.95
CA THR A 359 -18.92 8.97 4.58
C THR A 359 -19.35 8.49 5.96
N ASP A 360 -20.30 7.57 6.03
CA ASP A 360 -20.91 7.13 7.29
C ASP A 360 -19.97 6.25 8.13
N ASP A 361 -19.11 5.47 7.48
CA ASP A 361 -18.19 4.53 8.09
C ASP A 361 -16.73 5.05 8.10
N ALA A 362 -16.49 6.30 7.71
CA ALA A 362 -15.15 6.85 7.57
C ALA A 362 -14.34 6.79 8.89
N ASP A 363 -14.99 6.90 10.02
CA ASP A 363 -14.34 6.81 11.34
C ASP A 363 -13.84 5.39 11.68
N MET A 364 -14.28 4.37 10.94
CA MET A 364 -13.81 2.99 11.07
C MET A 364 -12.50 2.74 10.27
N LEU A 365 -12.09 3.70 9.43
CA LEU A 365 -10.95 3.53 8.53
C LEU A 365 -9.65 3.97 9.22
N ARG A 366 -8.67 3.07 9.27
CA ARG A 366 -7.41 3.30 9.93
C ARG A 366 -6.22 2.93 9.06
N SER A 367 -5.23 3.83 8.98
CA SER A 367 -3.96 3.58 8.29
C SER A 367 -2.90 3.07 9.26
N LEU A 368 -1.88 2.39 8.73
CA LEU A 368 -0.73 1.94 9.51
C LEU A 368 0.13 3.14 9.96
N PRO A 369 0.72 3.08 11.17
CA PRO A 369 1.62 4.11 11.64
C PRO A 369 2.97 4.04 10.92
N VAL A 370 3.61 5.20 10.77
CA VAL A 370 4.98 5.32 10.24
C VAL A 370 5.98 5.31 11.40
N PHE A 371 6.79 4.27 11.50
CA PHE A 371 7.81 4.13 12.54
C PHE A 371 9.00 3.30 12.05
N LYS A 372 10.11 3.37 12.76
CA LYS A 372 11.36 2.70 12.39
C LYS A 372 11.17 1.19 12.31
N GLY A 373 11.54 0.62 11.16
CA GLY A 373 11.54 -0.82 10.94
C GLY A 373 10.15 -1.45 10.79
N ALA A 374 9.13 -0.67 10.41
CA ALA A 374 7.74 -1.13 10.24
C ALA A 374 7.64 -2.34 9.32
N SER A 375 8.16 -2.27 8.09
CA SER A 375 8.15 -3.38 7.12
C SER A 375 8.75 -4.67 7.72
N SER A 376 9.92 -4.55 8.35
CA SER A 376 10.62 -5.70 8.93
C SER A 376 9.87 -6.29 10.13
N LEU A 377 9.21 -5.45 10.93
CA LEU A 377 8.36 -5.90 12.03
C LEU A 377 7.15 -6.68 11.49
N TYR A 378 6.47 -6.13 10.48
CA TYR A 378 5.28 -6.75 9.90
C TYR A 378 5.60 -8.08 9.22
N ASP A 379 6.73 -8.18 8.51
CA ASP A 379 7.22 -9.45 7.96
C ASP A 379 7.49 -10.48 9.07
N ALA A 380 8.13 -10.09 10.17
CA ALA A 380 8.39 -10.97 11.30
C ALA A 380 7.10 -11.42 12.01
N LEU A 381 6.12 -10.51 12.17
CA LEU A 381 4.80 -10.81 12.72
C LEU A 381 4.06 -11.81 11.83
N TYR A 382 4.00 -11.51 10.52
CA TYR A 382 3.32 -12.35 9.54
C TYR A 382 3.85 -13.79 9.54
N LYS A 383 5.18 -13.96 9.48
CA LYS A 383 5.83 -15.28 9.55
C LYS A 383 5.58 -15.99 10.88
N SER A 384 5.52 -15.24 11.97
CA SER A 384 5.20 -15.81 13.29
C SER A 384 3.75 -16.29 13.36
N ILE A 385 2.80 -15.54 12.79
CA ILE A 385 1.41 -15.97 12.69
C ILE A 385 1.27 -17.17 11.75
N GLN A 386 1.96 -17.22 10.61
CA GLN A 386 1.99 -18.42 9.75
C GLN A 386 2.48 -19.67 10.53
N SER A 387 3.53 -19.54 11.34
CA SER A 387 4.00 -20.60 12.22
C SER A 387 2.94 -21.00 13.28
N MET A 388 2.18 -20.04 13.80
CA MET A 388 1.04 -20.31 14.69
C MET A 388 -0.07 -21.09 13.98
N MET A 389 -0.39 -20.75 12.74
CA MET A 389 -1.37 -21.47 11.92
C MET A 389 -0.94 -22.92 11.65
N LEU A 390 0.35 -23.18 11.58
CA LEU A 390 0.92 -24.52 11.45
C LEU A 390 1.01 -25.26 12.80
N GLY A 391 0.63 -24.64 13.92
CA GLY A 391 0.68 -25.22 15.26
C GLY A 391 2.07 -25.24 15.90
N GLU A 392 3.01 -24.43 15.40
CA GLU A 392 4.39 -24.35 15.89
C GLU A 392 4.56 -23.31 17.01
N LEU A 393 3.69 -22.30 17.07
CA LEU A 393 3.71 -21.22 18.06
C LEU A 393 2.33 -21.06 18.71
N THR A 394 2.33 -20.60 19.95
CA THR A 394 1.12 -20.09 20.64
C THR A 394 0.92 -18.58 20.32
N PRO A 395 -0.27 -18.01 20.56
CA PRO A 395 -0.50 -16.57 20.45
C PRO A 395 0.50 -15.71 21.23
N GLU A 396 0.82 -16.10 22.47
CA GLU A 396 1.81 -15.40 23.30
C GLU A 396 3.23 -15.47 22.71
N GLU A 397 3.59 -16.62 22.13
CA GLU A 397 4.89 -16.80 21.49
C GLU A 397 5.01 -15.98 20.19
N VAL A 398 3.92 -15.80 19.44
CA VAL A 398 3.89 -14.91 18.27
C VAL A 398 4.27 -13.49 18.67
N LEU A 399 3.58 -12.93 19.67
CA LEU A 399 3.77 -11.55 20.09
C LEU A 399 5.14 -11.33 20.75
N SER A 400 5.56 -12.26 21.64
CA SER A 400 6.86 -12.15 22.31
C SER A 400 8.02 -12.26 21.32
N LYS A 401 7.98 -13.25 20.40
CA LYS A 401 9.00 -13.44 19.37
C LYS A 401 9.12 -12.24 18.43
N THR A 402 8.00 -11.67 18.01
CA THR A 402 7.96 -10.49 17.16
C THR A 402 8.54 -9.26 17.88
N THR A 403 8.16 -9.06 19.14
CA THR A 403 8.68 -7.98 19.99
C THR A 403 10.18 -8.13 20.26
N ASP A 404 10.64 -9.33 20.54
CA ASP A 404 12.07 -9.62 20.77
C ASP A 404 12.89 -9.38 19.49
N TYR A 405 12.35 -9.76 18.33
CA TYR A 405 12.97 -9.48 17.04
C TYR A 405 13.14 -7.96 16.82
N TYR A 406 12.08 -7.18 17.04
CA TYR A 406 12.11 -5.73 16.89
C TYR A 406 13.14 -5.09 17.83
N ASN A 407 13.09 -5.43 19.12
CA ASN A 407 13.99 -4.86 20.12
C ASN A 407 15.47 -5.20 19.87
N SER A 408 15.74 -6.35 19.25
CA SER A 408 17.11 -6.83 19.01
C SER A 408 17.70 -6.33 17.70
N ASN A 409 16.90 -6.03 16.70
CA ASN A 409 17.37 -5.79 15.33
C ASN A 409 16.98 -4.41 14.77
N LEU A 410 15.90 -3.79 15.28
CA LEU A 410 15.30 -2.60 14.63
C LEU A 410 15.28 -1.36 15.54
N LYS A 411 15.29 -1.52 16.87
CA LYS A 411 15.21 -0.44 17.85
C LYS A 411 16.42 0.48 17.90
#